data_0f475ae922d12494545b5a901e4f5574
#
_entry.id   0f475ae922d12494545b5a901e4f5574
#
_cell.length_a   1.000
_cell.length_b   1.000
_cell.length_c   1.000
_cell.angle_alpha   90.00
_cell.angle_beta   90.00
_cell.angle_gamma   90.00
#
_symmetry.space_group_name_H-M   'P 1'
#
loop_
_entity.id
_entity.type
_entity.pdbx_description
1 polymer ?
#
loop_
_entity_poly.entity_id
_entity_poly.type
_entity_poly.pdbx_seq_one_letter_code
_entity_poly.pdbx_strand_id
1 'polypeptide(L)'
;MKIKYFLRTLFVVSALSVLSAGFPGAAYAQENTVENEYQVGAVLFQQKAAEYRALTYQAFNLAQMQLDADGELSKTLSEAEREKPRAIVIDIDETAIDNSPAQAKLIRENAAFSIESFFDWKKSMKAKAVPGALDFLKYAKSLGVDIFYVSNVPNSFKEVTIEGLTALGFPDADDEHVMLITDKSSKEPRRQKVAETHRIVMLIGDSLNDLSVVFEGKSVEERFAEVDNARKLWGTKYIVIPNPTYGAWESAIYEGKRLSDAEKKAKRHEALEIY
;
A
#
# COMPACT_ATOMS: atom_id res chain seq x y z
N MET A 1 -25.47 94.33 51.65
CA MET A 1 -24.62 93.53 52.48
C MET A 1 -25.00 92.07 52.16
N LYS A 2 -24.28 91.45 51.21
CA LYS A 2 -24.55 90.04 50.74
C LYS A 2 -23.20 89.36 50.64
N ILE A 3 -22.97 88.35 51.48
CA ILE A 3 -21.81 87.47 51.50
C ILE A 3 -22.06 86.38 50.52
N LYS A 4 -21.16 86.23 49.55
CA LYS A 4 -21.16 85.08 48.60
C LYS A 4 -20.16 84.04 49.12
N TYR A 5 -20.67 82.86 49.42
CA TYR A 5 -19.88 81.69 49.68
C TYR A 5 -19.48 81.00 48.35
N PHE A 6 -18.20 80.80 48.16
CA PHE A 6 -17.65 80.13 47.04
C PHE A 6 -17.35 78.67 47.46
N LEU A 7 -18.16 77.71 46.95
CA LEU A 7 -17.95 76.29 47.18
C LEU A 7 -16.93 75.83 46.19
N ARG A 8 -15.78 75.33 46.66
CA ARG A 8 -14.79 74.61 45.84
C ARG A 8 -15.17 73.14 45.89
N THR A 9 -15.60 72.57 44.74
CA THR A 9 -15.85 71.15 44.55
C THR A 9 -14.49 70.49 44.24
N LEU A 10 -14.08 69.59 45.10
CA LEU A 10 -12.87 68.76 44.92
C LEU A 10 -13.29 67.56 44.10
N PHE A 11 -12.76 67.41 42.87
CA PHE A 11 -12.88 66.18 42.07
C PHE A 11 -11.81 65.21 42.53
N VAL A 12 -12.22 64.13 43.20
CA VAL A 12 -11.41 62.97 43.45
C VAL A 12 -11.52 62.09 42.24
N VAL A 13 -10.46 62.00 41.42
CA VAL A 13 -10.32 61.01 40.32
C VAL A 13 -9.85 59.70 40.91
N SER A 14 -10.72 58.73 41.08
CA SER A 14 -10.39 57.38 41.44
C SER A 14 -9.89 56.68 40.18
N ALA A 15 -8.58 56.42 40.09
CA ALA A 15 -8.00 55.55 39.10
C ALA A 15 -8.38 54.10 39.42
N LEU A 16 -9.35 53.52 38.68
CA LEU A 16 -9.61 52.09 38.70
C LEU A 16 -8.52 51.41 37.84
N SER A 17 -7.53 50.85 38.48
CA SER A 17 -6.59 49.92 37.84
C SER A 17 -7.32 48.60 37.57
N VAL A 18 -7.72 48.37 36.31
CA VAL A 18 -8.20 47.07 35.84
C VAL A 18 -6.96 46.14 35.74
N LEU A 19 -6.79 45.27 36.72
CA LEU A 19 -5.93 44.12 36.56
C LEU A 19 -6.56 43.20 35.51
N SER A 20 -6.04 43.21 34.28
CA SER A 20 -6.29 42.16 33.30
C SER A 20 -5.56 40.88 33.78
N ALA A 21 -6.28 40.03 34.51
CA ALA A 21 -5.86 38.66 34.70
C ALA A 21 -5.82 37.99 33.33
N GLY A 22 -4.63 37.90 32.77
CA GLY A 22 -4.38 37.07 31.57
C GLY A 22 -4.73 35.62 31.93
N PHE A 23 -5.84 35.14 31.39
CA PHE A 23 -6.05 33.69 31.33
C PHE A 23 -4.91 33.11 30.56
N PRO A 24 -4.14 32.12 31.12
CA PRO A 24 -3.21 31.38 30.33
C PRO A 24 -4.06 30.68 29.24
N GLY A 25 -3.91 31.12 27.99
CA GLY A 25 -4.45 30.41 26.87
C GLY A 25 -3.97 28.95 26.99
N ALA A 26 -4.90 28.07 27.31
CA ALA A 26 -4.66 26.64 27.17
C ALA A 26 -4.24 26.45 25.71
N ALA A 27 -2.94 26.32 25.49
CA ALA A 27 -2.44 25.73 24.27
C ALA A 27 -3.06 24.33 24.26
N TYR A 28 -4.16 24.17 23.53
CA TYR A 28 -4.62 22.85 23.17
C TYR A 28 -3.46 22.23 22.39
N ALA A 29 -2.71 21.37 23.06
CA ALA A 29 -1.83 20.47 22.37
C ALA A 29 -2.73 19.78 21.34
N GLN A 30 -2.49 20.05 20.08
CA GLN A 30 -3.15 19.34 18.99
C GLN A 30 -2.69 17.91 19.17
N GLU A 31 -3.53 17.08 19.82
CA GLU A 31 -3.30 15.65 19.85
C GLU A 31 -3.14 15.26 18.39
N ASN A 32 -1.97 14.75 18.04
CA ASN A 32 -1.74 14.12 16.75
C ASN A 32 -2.57 12.83 16.73
N THR A 33 -3.87 13.00 16.54
CA THR A 33 -4.78 11.86 16.34
C THR A 33 -4.49 11.30 14.97
N VAL A 34 -4.03 10.07 14.94
CA VAL A 34 -3.86 9.32 13.69
C VAL A 34 -5.24 9.16 13.04
N GLU A 35 -5.37 9.56 11.79
CA GLU A 35 -6.64 9.49 11.09
C GLU A 35 -6.75 8.20 10.28
N ASN A 36 -7.18 7.10 10.95
CA ASN A 36 -7.31 5.78 10.33
C ASN A 36 -8.77 5.39 10.02
N GLU A 37 -9.76 6.14 10.50
CA GLU A 37 -11.18 5.78 10.37
C GLU A 37 -11.61 5.63 8.91
N TYR A 38 -11.03 6.41 8.00
CA TYR A 38 -11.33 6.31 6.56
C TYR A 38 -10.98 4.95 5.95
N GLN A 39 -10.10 4.17 6.57
CA GLN A 39 -9.68 2.85 6.09
C GLN A 39 -10.61 1.72 6.52
N VAL A 40 -11.52 1.96 7.47
CA VAL A 40 -12.43 0.92 8.01
C VAL A 40 -13.22 0.23 6.90
N GLY A 41 -13.81 0.99 5.98
CA GLY A 41 -14.56 0.44 4.85
C GLY A 41 -13.69 -0.44 3.93
N ALA A 42 -12.48 0.01 3.64
CA ALA A 42 -11.51 -0.72 2.81
C ALA A 42 -11.07 -2.04 3.46
N VAL A 43 -10.71 -2.01 4.75
CA VAL A 43 -10.32 -3.21 5.50
C VAL A 43 -11.49 -4.18 5.65
N LEU A 44 -12.72 -3.69 5.89
CA LEU A 44 -13.91 -4.54 5.93
C LEU A 44 -14.20 -5.16 4.57
N PHE A 45 -14.02 -4.43 3.47
CA PHE A 45 -14.17 -4.99 2.13
C PHE A 45 -13.20 -6.15 1.91
N GLN A 46 -11.94 -5.99 2.28
CA GLN A 46 -10.94 -7.05 2.15
C GLN A 46 -11.24 -8.27 3.03
N GLN A 47 -11.70 -8.05 4.29
CA GLN A 47 -11.88 -9.12 5.26
C GLN A 47 -13.26 -9.80 5.19
N LYS A 48 -14.31 -9.11 4.74
CA LYS A 48 -15.70 -9.52 4.91
C LYS A 48 -16.50 -9.58 3.61
N ALA A 49 -16.09 -8.86 2.55
CA ALA A 49 -16.83 -8.90 1.30
C ALA A 49 -16.55 -10.21 0.55
N ALA A 50 -17.61 -10.91 0.18
CA ALA A 50 -17.51 -12.07 -0.70
C ALA A 50 -16.99 -11.66 -2.09
N GLU A 51 -17.27 -10.44 -2.50
CA GLU A 51 -16.81 -9.83 -3.74
C GLU A 51 -15.29 -9.72 -3.82
N TYR A 52 -14.63 -9.31 -2.72
CA TYR A 52 -13.16 -9.31 -2.66
C TYR A 52 -12.61 -10.71 -2.93
N ARG A 53 -13.15 -11.71 -2.24
CA ARG A 53 -12.74 -13.10 -2.41
C ARG A 53 -12.99 -13.61 -3.85
N ALA A 54 -14.12 -13.23 -4.45
CA ALA A 54 -14.44 -13.59 -5.83
C ALA A 54 -13.47 -12.93 -6.82
N LEU A 55 -13.12 -11.64 -6.60
CA LEU A 55 -12.17 -10.91 -7.44
C LEU A 55 -10.77 -11.54 -7.38
N THR A 56 -10.29 -11.93 -6.20
CA THR A 56 -8.99 -12.58 -6.07
C THR A 56 -8.96 -13.95 -6.77
N TYR A 57 -10.00 -14.77 -6.60
CA TYR A 57 -10.12 -16.02 -7.36
C TYR A 57 -10.18 -15.79 -8.88
N GLN A 58 -10.95 -14.78 -9.32
CA GLN A 58 -11.01 -14.43 -10.74
C GLN A 58 -9.63 -14.06 -11.29
N ALA A 59 -8.84 -13.27 -10.54
CA ALA A 59 -7.48 -12.88 -10.93
C ALA A 59 -6.57 -14.11 -11.08
N PHE A 60 -6.55 -15.02 -10.08
CA PHE A 60 -5.71 -16.21 -10.13
C PHE A 60 -6.20 -17.27 -11.12
N ASN A 61 -7.51 -17.42 -11.33
CA ASN A 61 -8.04 -18.28 -12.38
C ASN A 61 -7.62 -17.77 -13.78
N LEU A 62 -7.69 -16.45 -14.00
CA LEU A 62 -7.21 -15.85 -15.24
C LEU A 62 -5.70 -16.05 -15.41
N ALA A 63 -4.92 -15.88 -14.35
CA ALA A 63 -3.49 -16.16 -14.32
C ALA A 63 -3.19 -17.60 -14.73
N GLN A 64 -3.95 -18.57 -14.24
CA GLN A 64 -3.82 -19.98 -14.62
C GLN A 64 -4.11 -20.20 -16.10
N MET A 65 -5.23 -19.67 -16.60
CA MET A 65 -5.58 -19.77 -18.02
C MET A 65 -4.49 -19.18 -18.93
N GLN A 66 -3.89 -18.06 -18.54
CA GLN A 66 -2.80 -17.43 -19.30
C GLN A 66 -1.51 -18.25 -19.24
N LEU A 67 -1.22 -18.87 -18.10
CA LEU A 67 -0.05 -19.73 -17.95
C LEU A 67 -0.15 -20.98 -18.82
N ASP A 68 -1.36 -21.58 -18.92
CA ASP A 68 -1.65 -22.71 -19.80
C ASP A 68 -1.48 -22.31 -21.27
N ALA A 69 -2.02 -21.13 -21.64
CA ALA A 69 -1.88 -20.58 -22.99
C ALA A 69 -0.41 -20.26 -23.35
N ASP A 70 0.39 -19.78 -22.38
CA ASP A 70 1.83 -19.53 -22.59
C ASP A 70 2.61 -20.82 -22.91
N GLY A 71 2.21 -21.95 -22.36
CA GLY A 71 2.78 -23.25 -22.70
C GLY A 71 2.66 -23.58 -24.19
N GLU A 72 1.54 -23.26 -24.83
CA GLU A 72 1.35 -23.42 -26.29
C GLU A 72 2.07 -22.33 -27.08
N LEU A 73 1.99 -21.05 -26.63
CA LEU A 73 2.64 -19.92 -27.27
C LEU A 73 4.17 -20.08 -27.29
N SER A 74 4.75 -20.68 -26.25
CA SER A 74 6.20 -20.92 -26.17
C SER A 74 6.75 -21.73 -27.34
N LYS A 75 5.91 -22.55 -27.99
CA LYS A 75 6.29 -23.32 -29.19
C LYS A 75 6.60 -22.44 -30.41
N THR A 76 6.12 -21.19 -30.41
CA THR A 76 6.31 -20.21 -31.50
C THR A 76 7.42 -19.20 -31.23
N LEU A 77 8.04 -19.24 -30.03
CA LEU A 77 9.11 -18.35 -29.65
C LEU A 77 10.44 -18.72 -30.32
N SER A 78 11.38 -17.78 -30.36
CA SER A 78 12.77 -18.04 -30.75
C SER A 78 13.42 -19.08 -29.84
N GLU A 79 14.45 -19.81 -30.35
CA GLU A 79 15.17 -20.80 -29.57
C GLU A 79 15.73 -20.20 -28.25
N ALA A 80 16.35 -19.04 -28.34
CA ALA A 80 16.92 -18.33 -27.17
C ALA A 80 15.87 -17.97 -26.09
N GLU A 81 14.64 -17.67 -26.48
CA GLU A 81 13.54 -17.40 -25.53
C GLU A 81 12.97 -18.68 -24.93
N ARG A 82 12.96 -19.78 -25.69
CA ARG A 82 12.51 -21.10 -25.20
C ARG A 82 13.49 -21.74 -24.24
N GLU A 83 14.78 -21.49 -24.41
CA GLU A 83 15.83 -22.02 -23.55
C GLU A 83 15.84 -21.43 -22.14
N LYS A 84 15.33 -20.20 -21.97
CA LYS A 84 15.20 -19.60 -20.64
C LYS A 84 14.07 -20.28 -19.87
N PRO A 85 14.31 -20.71 -18.61
CA PRO A 85 13.24 -21.18 -17.72
C PRO A 85 12.18 -20.09 -17.56
N ARG A 86 10.94 -20.54 -17.37
CA ARG A 86 9.81 -19.60 -17.16
C ARG A 86 9.80 -19.14 -15.72
N ALA A 87 9.47 -17.86 -15.50
CA ALA A 87 9.29 -17.32 -14.17
C ALA A 87 8.01 -16.49 -14.05
N ILE A 88 7.40 -16.54 -12.87
CA ILE A 88 6.41 -15.59 -12.39
C ILE A 88 7.10 -14.68 -11.38
N VAL A 89 6.91 -13.35 -11.52
CA VAL A 89 7.30 -12.40 -10.49
C VAL A 89 6.03 -11.93 -9.79
N ILE A 90 5.96 -12.11 -8.48
CA ILE A 90 4.80 -11.78 -7.66
C ILE A 90 5.21 -10.92 -6.47
N ASP A 91 4.38 -9.92 -6.13
CA ASP A 91 4.48 -9.21 -4.87
C ASP A 91 4.03 -10.10 -3.70
N ILE A 92 4.37 -9.71 -2.47
CA ILE A 92 4.06 -10.47 -1.26
C ILE A 92 2.84 -9.90 -0.54
N ASP A 93 2.94 -8.64 -0.10
CA ASP A 93 1.98 -8.04 0.83
C ASP A 93 0.72 -7.58 0.08
N GLU A 94 -0.46 -8.00 0.52
CA GLU A 94 -1.77 -7.84 -0.14
C GLU A 94 -1.91 -8.52 -1.52
N THR A 95 -0.87 -9.26 -1.92
CA THR A 95 -0.86 -10.02 -3.19
C THR A 95 -0.80 -11.53 -2.95
N ALA A 96 0.26 -12.03 -2.33
CA ALA A 96 0.37 -13.42 -1.90
C ALA A 96 -0.17 -13.63 -0.49
N ILE A 97 0.05 -12.65 0.40
CA ILE A 97 -0.27 -12.66 1.83
C ILE A 97 -1.23 -11.53 2.16
N ASP A 98 -2.27 -11.82 2.94
CA ASP A 98 -3.25 -10.88 3.49
C ASP A 98 -2.77 -10.30 4.83
N ASN A 99 -2.42 -9.00 4.84
CA ASN A 99 -2.05 -8.25 6.03
C ASN A 99 -3.20 -7.39 6.59
N SER A 100 -4.42 -7.55 6.11
CA SER A 100 -5.57 -6.80 6.60
C SER A 100 -5.78 -6.88 8.12
N PRO A 101 -5.41 -7.98 8.84
CA PRO A 101 -5.48 -8.00 10.30
C PRO A 101 -4.51 -7.01 10.97
N ALA A 102 -3.35 -6.74 10.37
CA ALA A 102 -2.43 -5.71 10.87
C ALA A 102 -3.03 -4.30 10.67
N GLN A 103 -3.63 -4.04 9.52
CA GLN A 103 -4.33 -2.77 9.25
C GLN A 103 -5.50 -2.57 10.23
N ALA A 104 -6.31 -3.62 10.46
CA ALA A 104 -7.39 -3.58 11.43
C ALA A 104 -6.91 -3.28 12.87
N LYS A 105 -5.74 -3.78 13.25
CA LYS A 105 -5.12 -3.47 14.54
C LYS A 105 -4.77 -1.99 14.63
N LEU A 106 -4.11 -1.42 13.63
CA LEU A 106 -3.76 0.01 13.60
C LEU A 106 -5.01 0.90 13.72
N ILE A 107 -6.09 0.56 13.02
CA ILE A 107 -7.38 1.29 13.13
C ILE A 107 -7.92 1.22 14.55
N ARG A 108 -8.02 0.04 15.14
CA ARG A 108 -8.59 -0.16 16.47
C ARG A 108 -7.79 0.50 17.59
N GLU A 109 -6.47 0.59 17.43
CA GLU A 109 -5.54 1.20 18.38
C GLU A 109 -5.32 2.70 18.09
N ASN A 110 -5.93 3.23 17.03
CA ASN A 110 -5.68 4.58 16.53
C ASN A 110 -4.17 4.87 16.39
N ALA A 111 -3.44 3.89 15.84
CA ALA A 111 -1.99 3.91 15.75
C ALA A 111 -1.51 4.16 14.32
N ALA A 112 -0.43 4.90 14.17
CA ALA A 112 0.26 5.03 12.89
C ALA A 112 1.01 3.73 12.55
N PHE A 113 1.20 3.49 11.24
CA PHE A 113 2.09 2.43 10.78
C PHE A 113 3.53 2.68 11.32
N SER A 114 4.14 1.63 11.83
CA SER A 114 5.57 1.61 12.12
C SER A 114 6.20 0.33 11.60
N ILE A 115 7.48 0.42 11.25
CA ILE A 115 8.22 -0.74 10.76
C ILE A 115 8.36 -1.83 11.84
N GLU A 116 8.44 -1.44 13.12
CA GLU A 116 8.48 -2.35 14.26
C GLU A 116 7.17 -3.12 14.41
N SER A 117 6.02 -2.42 14.38
CA SER A 117 4.71 -3.07 14.49
C SER A 117 4.45 -4.03 13.33
N PHE A 118 4.96 -3.71 12.13
CA PHE A 118 4.88 -4.58 10.98
C PHE A 118 5.80 -5.80 11.10
N PHE A 119 6.99 -5.63 11.67
CA PHE A 119 7.89 -6.74 11.97
C PHE A 119 7.28 -7.72 12.99
N ASP A 120 6.68 -7.18 14.05
CA ASP A 120 5.97 -7.99 15.05
C ASP A 120 4.78 -8.74 14.44
N TRP A 121 4.05 -8.10 13.51
CA TRP A 121 3.01 -8.76 12.76
C TRP A 121 3.55 -9.95 11.94
N LYS A 122 4.62 -9.75 11.16
CA LYS A 122 5.24 -10.82 10.39
C LYS A 122 5.72 -11.98 11.29
N LYS A 123 6.37 -11.66 12.40
CA LYS A 123 6.81 -12.66 13.42
C LYS A 123 5.66 -13.43 14.05
N SER A 124 4.48 -12.86 14.09
CA SER A 124 3.31 -13.54 14.66
C SER A 124 2.86 -14.78 13.89
N MET A 125 3.28 -14.93 12.62
CA MET A 125 2.89 -15.99 11.68
C MET A 125 1.38 -16.18 11.55
N LYS A 126 0.59 -15.09 11.73
CA LYS A 126 -0.89 -15.12 11.69
C LYS A 126 -1.45 -14.72 10.33
N ALA A 127 -0.61 -14.27 9.41
CA ALA A 127 -1.02 -13.93 8.06
C ALA A 127 -1.60 -15.16 7.35
N LYS A 128 -2.51 -14.92 6.42
CA LYS A 128 -3.11 -15.96 5.58
C LYS A 128 -2.74 -15.69 4.12
N ALA A 129 -2.79 -16.71 3.30
CA ALA A 129 -2.71 -16.51 1.86
C ALA A 129 -3.93 -15.74 1.36
N VAL A 130 -3.71 -14.84 0.40
CA VAL A 130 -4.78 -14.24 -0.39
C VAL A 130 -5.51 -15.37 -1.13
N PRO A 131 -6.86 -15.38 -1.15
CA PRO A 131 -7.62 -16.45 -1.77
C PRO A 131 -7.21 -16.70 -3.22
N GLY A 132 -6.85 -17.95 -3.53
CA GLY A 132 -6.40 -18.39 -4.86
C GLY A 132 -4.88 -18.31 -5.07
N ALA A 133 -4.14 -17.48 -4.33
CA ALA A 133 -2.70 -17.29 -4.53
C ALA A 133 -1.89 -18.58 -4.35
N LEU A 134 -2.08 -19.27 -3.23
CA LEU A 134 -1.31 -20.48 -2.91
C LEU A 134 -1.57 -21.60 -3.93
N ASP A 135 -2.83 -21.83 -4.28
CA ASP A 135 -3.22 -22.90 -5.21
C ASP A 135 -2.64 -22.61 -6.60
N PHE A 136 -2.75 -21.38 -7.07
CA PHE A 136 -2.17 -20.98 -8.34
C PHE A 136 -0.65 -21.12 -8.38
N LEU A 137 0.07 -20.68 -7.36
CA LEU A 137 1.53 -20.76 -7.35
C LEU A 137 2.04 -22.20 -7.24
N LYS A 138 1.35 -23.07 -6.50
CA LYS A 138 1.62 -24.53 -6.50
C LYS A 138 1.37 -25.13 -7.88
N TYR A 139 0.30 -24.74 -8.54
CA TYR A 139 0.03 -25.17 -9.91
C TYR A 139 1.15 -24.73 -10.86
N ALA A 140 1.53 -23.45 -10.83
CA ALA A 140 2.61 -22.92 -11.66
C ALA A 140 3.93 -23.68 -11.43
N LYS A 141 4.28 -23.96 -10.17
CA LYS A 141 5.48 -24.75 -9.83
C LYS A 141 5.40 -26.16 -10.36
N SER A 142 4.24 -26.80 -10.35
CA SER A 142 4.05 -28.15 -10.92
C SER A 142 4.30 -28.21 -12.44
N LEU A 143 4.19 -27.05 -13.13
CA LEU A 143 4.52 -26.90 -14.55
C LEU A 143 5.97 -26.49 -14.81
N GLY A 144 6.83 -26.51 -13.79
CA GLY A 144 8.24 -26.12 -13.88
C GLY A 144 8.46 -24.62 -14.07
N VAL A 145 7.57 -23.80 -13.51
CA VAL A 145 7.71 -22.33 -13.49
C VAL A 145 8.29 -21.91 -12.15
N ASP A 146 9.33 -21.10 -12.16
CA ASP A 146 9.97 -20.58 -10.96
C ASP A 146 9.24 -19.32 -10.46
N ILE A 147 9.10 -19.21 -9.12
CA ILE A 147 8.33 -18.14 -8.48
C ILE A 147 9.28 -17.18 -7.77
N PHE A 148 9.37 -15.96 -8.23
CA PHE A 148 10.15 -14.90 -7.58
C PHE A 148 9.23 -13.93 -6.83
N TYR A 149 9.47 -13.80 -5.53
CA TYR A 149 8.76 -12.90 -4.63
C TYR A 149 9.50 -11.58 -4.53
N VAL A 150 8.95 -10.51 -5.10
CA VAL A 150 9.61 -9.19 -5.15
C VAL A 150 8.81 -8.19 -4.33
N SER A 151 9.28 -7.85 -3.12
CA SER A 151 8.56 -6.98 -2.19
C SER A 151 9.40 -5.79 -1.73
N ASN A 152 8.72 -4.69 -1.36
CA ASN A 152 9.32 -3.49 -0.76
C ASN A 152 9.45 -3.56 0.76
N VAL A 153 9.35 -4.73 1.34
CA VAL A 153 9.76 -5.00 2.72
C VAL A 153 11.28 -4.86 2.83
N PRO A 154 11.83 -4.25 3.89
CA PRO A 154 13.27 -4.13 4.10
C PRO A 154 13.97 -5.50 4.11
N ASN A 155 15.18 -5.57 3.57
CA ASN A 155 15.94 -6.83 3.51
C ASN A 155 16.27 -7.43 4.89
N SER A 156 16.26 -6.62 5.94
CA SER A 156 16.37 -7.10 7.32
C SER A 156 15.21 -8.02 7.77
N PHE A 157 14.12 -8.07 7.00
CA PHE A 157 12.96 -8.95 7.25
C PHE A 157 13.03 -10.25 6.43
N LYS A 158 14.12 -10.51 5.71
CA LYS A 158 14.19 -11.60 4.75
C LYS A 158 13.92 -12.95 5.39
N GLU A 159 14.56 -13.25 6.49
CA GLU A 159 14.40 -14.51 7.22
C GLU A 159 12.93 -14.73 7.64
N VAL A 160 12.34 -13.78 8.37
CA VAL A 160 10.93 -13.88 8.81
C VAL A 160 9.93 -13.91 7.63
N THR A 161 10.29 -13.32 6.50
CA THR A 161 9.46 -13.38 5.29
C THR A 161 9.50 -14.76 4.66
N ILE A 162 10.69 -15.37 4.53
CA ILE A 162 10.86 -16.73 4.05
C ILE A 162 10.15 -17.73 4.97
N GLU A 163 10.32 -17.59 6.29
CA GLU A 163 9.61 -18.43 7.27
C GLU A 163 8.09 -18.35 7.13
N GLY A 164 7.54 -17.13 6.97
CA GLY A 164 6.11 -16.92 6.79
C GLY A 164 5.57 -17.54 5.50
N LEU A 165 6.27 -17.36 4.38
CA LEU A 165 5.89 -17.98 3.10
C LEU A 165 5.97 -19.50 3.17
N THR A 166 7.04 -20.02 3.78
CA THR A 166 7.25 -21.48 3.97
C THR A 166 6.17 -22.07 4.85
N ALA A 167 5.84 -21.42 5.97
CA ALA A 167 4.78 -21.88 6.90
C ALA A 167 3.40 -21.96 6.22
N LEU A 168 3.13 -21.09 5.25
CA LEU A 168 1.92 -21.11 4.43
C LEU A 168 1.99 -22.15 3.29
N GLY A 169 3.17 -22.70 3.02
CA GLY A 169 3.40 -23.69 1.99
C GLY A 169 3.56 -23.13 0.57
N PHE A 170 3.98 -21.87 0.44
CA PHE A 170 4.33 -21.26 -0.84
C PHE A 170 5.60 -21.90 -1.44
N PRO A 171 5.63 -22.19 -2.75
CA PRO A 171 6.82 -22.74 -3.41
C PRO A 171 7.92 -21.68 -3.53
N ASP A 172 9.17 -22.12 -3.69
CA ASP A 172 10.35 -21.27 -3.90
C ASP A 172 10.51 -20.16 -2.82
N ALA A 173 10.07 -20.43 -1.59
CA ALA A 173 10.22 -19.53 -0.46
C ALA A 173 11.63 -19.68 0.14
N ASP A 174 12.65 -19.20 -0.56
CA ASP A 174 14.06 -19.31 -0.17
C ASP A 174 14.86 -18.03 -0.44
N ASP A 175 16.16 -18.06 -0.17
CA ASP A 175 17.02 -16.88 -0.26
C ASP A 175 17.25 -16.40 -1.71
N GLU A 176 17.17 -17.27 -2.69
CA GLU A 176 17.33 -16.93 -4.10
C GLU A 176 16.09 -16.24 -4.66
N HIS A 177 14.92 -16.74 -4.32
CA HIS A 177 13.65 -16.35 -4.91
C HIS A 177 12.95 -15.19 -4.17
N VAL A 178 13.29 -14.94 -2.89
CA VAL A 178 12.72 -13.82 -2.11
C VAL A 178 13.63 -12.61 -2.24
N MET A 179 13.20 -11.62 -3.01
CA MET A 179 13.95 -10.40 -3.34
C MET A 179 13.33 -9.17 -2.67
N LEU A 180 13.86 -8.78 -1.53
CA LEU A 180 13.40 -7.64 -0.74
C LEU A 180 14.15 -6.35 -1.10
N ILE A 181 13.73 -5.21 -0.55
CA ILE A 181 14.37 -3.92 -0.81
C ILE A 181 15.71 -3.82 -0.09
N THR A 182 16.75 -3.42 -0.84
CA THR A 182 18.07 -3.13 -0.30
C THR A 182 18.39 -1.63 -0.34
N ASP A 183 18.16 -0.97 -1.45
CA ASP A 183 18.53 0.42 -1.71
C ASP A 183 17.41 1.27 -2.31
N LYS A 184 16.66 0.73 -3.26
CA LYS A 184 15.61 1.46 -4.00
C LYS A 184 14.26 0.79 -3.88
N SER A 185 13.21 1.60 -3.73
CA SER A 185 11.82 1.12 -3.68
C SER A 185 11.31 0.63 -5.05
N SER A 186 11.87 1.13 -6.16
CA SER A 186 11.54 0.59 -7.48
C SER A 186 11.82 -0.91 -7.55
N LYS A 187 10.85 -1.69 -8.01
CA LYS A 187 11.00 -3.13 -8.22
C LYS A 187 11.68 -3.46 -9.56
N GLU A 188 11.84 -2.49 -10.44
CA GLU A 188 12.38 -2.70 -11.78
C GLU A 188 13.75 -3.38 -11.80
N PRO A 189 14.77 -2.93 -11.01
CA PRO A 189 16.08 -3.60 -11.02
C PRO A 189 16.00 -5.08 -10.61
N ARG A 190 15.09 -5.43 -9.67
CA ARG A 190 14.88 -6.80 -9.23
C ARG A 190 14.20 -7.65 -10.31
N ARG A 191 13.20 -7.10 -11.02
CA ARG A 191 12.59 -7.76 -12.19
C ARG A 191 13.59 -7.97 -13.32
N GLN A 192 14.43 -6.97 -13.59
CA GLN A 192 15.50 -7.09 -14.62
C GLN A 192 16.48 -8.20 -14.26
N LYS A 193 16.90 -8.32 -12.99
CA LYS A 193 17.75 -9.40 -12.53
C LYS A 193 17.14 -10.78 -12.78
N VAL A 194 15.84 -10.95 -12.55
CA VAL A 194 15.12 -12.19 -12.91
C VAL A 194 15.13 -12.40 -14.43
N ALA A 195 14.92 -11.34 -15.22
CA ALA A 195 14.87 -11.42 -16.68
C ALA A 195 16.22 -11.76 -17.35
N GLU A 196 17.35 -11.56 -16.64
CA GLU A 196 18.66 -11.99 -17.11
C GLU A 196 18.72 -13.51 -17.33
N THR A 197 18.13 -14.27 -16.42
CA THR A 197 18.20 -15.74 -16.40
C THR A 197 16.90 -16.42 -16.79
N HIS A 198 15.76 -15.75 -16.65
CA HIS A 198 14.43 -16.32 -16.85
C HIS A 198 13.61 -15.54 -17.88
N ARG A 199 12.66 -16.21 -18.50
CA ARG A 199 11.58 -15.56 -19.26
C ARG A 199 10.41 -15.29 -18.31
N ILE A 200 10.24 -14.02 -17.90
CA ILE A 200 9.11 -13.62 -17.06
C ILE A 200 7.84 -13.73 -17.88
N VAL A 201 7.00 -14.71 -17.56
CA VAL A 201 5.73 -14.96 -18.25
C VAL A 201 4.60 -14.11 -17.67
N MET A 202 4.68 -13.76 -16.38
CA MET A 202 3.63 -13.05 -15.68
C MET A 202 4.19 -12.19 -14.55
N LEU A 203 3.55 -11.04 -14.32
CA LEU A 203 3.78 -10.13 -13.20
C LEU A 203 2.48 -9.99 -12.42
N ILE A 204 2.52 -10.21 -11.11
CA ILE A 204 1.34 -10.20 -10.24
C ILE A 204 1.58 -9.25 -9.07
N GLY A 205 0.65 -8.34 -8.81
CA GLY A 205 0.74 -7.39 -7.70
C GLY A 205 -0.57 -6.68 -7.43
N ASP A 206 -0.68 -6.08 -6.25
CA ASP A 206 -1.80 -5.22 -5.87
C ASP A 206 -1.56 -3.76 -6.27
N SER A 207 -0.29 -3.39 -6.49
CA SER A 207 0.10 -2.08 -6.98
C SER A 207 0.61 -2.15 -8.42
N LEU A 208 0.23 -1.17 -9.24
CA LEU A 208 0.74 -1.09 -10.63
C LEU A 208 2.27 -0.94 -10.70
N ASN A 209 2.88 -0.40 -9.64
CA ASN A 209 4.35 -0.30 -9.52
C ASN A 209 5.03 -1.68 -9.44
N ASP A 210 4.30 -2.73 -9.05
CA ASP A 210 4.79 -4.11 -9.07
C ASP A 210 4.96 -4.64 -10.48
N LEU A 211 4.21 -4.10 -11.41
CA LEU A 211 4.12 -4.58 -12.79
C LEU A 211 5.07 -3.85 -13.74
N SER A 212 5.19 -2.51 -13.58
CA SER A 212 6.07 -1.72 -14.45
C SER A 212 6.50 -0.41 -13.80
N VAL A 213 7.73 0.01 -14.10
CA VAL A 213 8.29 1.32 -13.70
C VAL A 213 7.51 2.49 -14.29
N VAL A 214 6.77 2.30 -15.38
CA VAL A 214 6.02 3.38 -16.03
C VAL A 214 4.92 3.98 -15.15
N PHE A 215 4.51 3.27 -14.10
CA PHE A 215 3.50 3.73 -13.14
C PHE A 215 4.08 4.46 -11.92
N GLU A 216 5.42 4.47 -11.77
CA GLU A 216 6.08 5.08 -10.62
C GLU A 216 6.10 6.61 -10.71
N GLY A 217 5.79 7.30 -9.61
CA GLY A 217 5.87 8.77 -9.50
C GLY A 217 4.87 9.54 -10.37
N LYS A 218 3.83 8.89 -10.87
CA LYS A 218 2.82 9.45 -11.76
C LYS A 218 1.64 10.05 -10.98
N SER A 219 1.01 11.10 -11.55
CA SER A 219 -0.30 11.60 -11.09
C SER A 219 -1.41 10.58 -11.35
N VAL A 220 -2.60 10.83 -10.84
CA VAL A 220 -3.77 9.96 -11.08
C VAL A 220 -4.07 9.86 -12.58
N GLU A 221 -4.11 10.99 -13.29
CA GLU A 221 -4.40 11.08 -14.72
C GLU A 221 -3.33 10.38 -15.57
N GLU A 222 -2.05 10.58 -15.23
CA GLU A 222 -0.95 9.90 -15.90
C GLU A 222 -1.02 8.39 -15.71
N ARG A 223 -1.38 7.93 -14.48
CA ARG A 223 -1.55 6.49 -14.21
C ARG A 223 -2.71 5.92 -15.04
N PHE A 224 -3.82 6.64 -15.19
CA PHE A 224 -4.93 6.22 -16.04
C PHE A 224 -4.49 6.08 -17.50
N ALA A 225 -3.75 7.08 -18.02
CA ALA A 225 -3.22 7.03 -19.38
C ALA A 225 -2.29 5.82 -19.61
N GLU A 226 -1.41 5.52 -18.64
CA GLU A 226 -0.52 4.35 -18.74
C GLU A 226 -1.30 3.01 -18.64
N VAL A 227 -2.38 2.96 -17.84
CA VAL A 227 -3.28 1.80 -17.80
C VAL A 227 -3.93 1.58 -19.17
N ASP A 228 -4.41 2.65 -19.82
CA ASP A 228 -5.02 2.57 -21.15
C ASP A 228 -3.99 2.16 -22.21
N ASN A 229 -2.77 2.68 -22.15
CA ASN A 229 -1.66 2.29 -23.02
C ASN A 229 -1.32 0.80 -22.89
N ALA A 230 -1.37 0.27 -21.66
CA ALA A 230 -1.08 -1.12 -21.35
C ALA A 230 -2.30 -2.06 -21.53
N ARG A 231 -3.40 -1.62 -22.12
CA ARG A 231 -4.71 -2.32 -22.18
C ARG A 231 -4.62 -3.80 -22.54
N LYS A 232 -3.72 -4.19 -23.45
CA LYS A 232 -3.58 -5.58 -23.90
C LYS A 232 -2.80 -6.46 -22.92
N LEU A 233 -2.15 -5.87 -21.92
CA LEU A 233 -1.37 -6.61 -20.94
C LEU A 233 -2.20 -7.01 -19.71
N TRP A 234 -3.33 -6.33 -19.47
CA TRP A 234 -4.20 -6.65 -18.34
C TRP A 234 -4.87 -8.00 -18.53
N GLY A 235 -4.76 -8.84 -17.52
CA GLY A 235 -5.29 -10.20 -17.57
C GLY A 235 -4.50 -11.16 -18.47
N THR A 236 -3.38 -10.72 -19.03
CA THR A 236 -2.44 -11.57 -19.79
C THR A 236 -1.09 -11.64 -19.08
N LYS A 237 -0.25 -10.65 -19.28
CA LYS A 237 1.06 -10.55 -18.60
C LYS A 237 0.96 -9.88 -17.23
N TYR A 238 -0.01 -8.97 -17.05
CA TYR A 238 -0.24 -8.21 -15.81
C TYR A 238 -1.50 -8.70 -15.12
N ILE A 239 -1.36 -9.21 -13.91
CA ILE A 239 -2.46 -9.65 -13.05
C ILE A 239 -2.49 -8.73 -11.84
N VAL A 240 -3.61 -8.02 -11.65
CA VAL A 240 -3.81 -7.08 -10.56
C VAL A 240 -4.69 -7.72 -9.50
N ILE A 241 -4.23 -7.69 -8.25
CA ILE A 241 -5.00 -8.08 -7.08
C ILE A 241 -5.61 -6.82 -6.46
N PRO A 242 -6.90 -6.78 -6.12
CA PRO A 242 -7.50 -5.58 -5.55
C PRO A 242 -6.96 -5.27 -4.16
N ASN A 243 -6.48 -4.04 -3.94
CA ASN A 243 -6.12 -3.52 -2.62
C ASN A 243 -6.75 -2.14 -2.41
N PRO A 244 -7.85 -2.04 -1.65
CA PRO A 244 -8.49 -0.77 -1.34
C PRO A 244 -7.90 -0.08 -0.10
N THR A 245 -6.94 -0.69 0.61
CA THR A 245 -6.50 -0.23 1.93
C THR A 245 -5.40 0.82 1.87
N TYR A 246 -4.41 0.63 1.01
CA TYR A 246 -3.29 1.56 0.81
C TYR A 246 -2.58 1.27 -0.52
N GLY A 247 -1.69 2.14 -0.94
CA GLY A 247 -0.84 1.86 -2.10
C GLY A 247 -0.44 3.10 -2.90
N ALA A 248 0.16 2.85 -4.05
CA ALA A 248 0.59 3.91 -4.96
C ALA A 248 -0.59 4.73 -5.51
N TRP A 249 -1.80 4.17 -5.56
CA TRP A 249 -3.01 4.87 -5.96
C TRP A 249 -3.35 6.00 -4.97
N GLU A 250 -3.23 5.76 -3.67
CA GLU A 250 -3.46 6.77 -2.65
C GLU A 250 -2.33 7.82 -2.64
N SER A 251 -1.08 7.39 -2.81
CA SER A 251 0.07 8.29 -2.92
C SER A 251 -0.03 9.23 -4.12
N ALA A 252 -0.65 8.79 -5.22
CA ALA A 252 -0.91 9.62 -6.38
C ALA A 252 -1.88 10.78 -6.07
N ILE A 253 -2.91 10.55 -5.24
CA ILE A 253 -3.82 11.60 -4.75
C ILE A 253 -3.04 12.66 -3.96
N TYR A 254 -2.01 12.26 -3.26
CA TYR A 254 -1.13 13.15 -2.48
C TYR A 254 0.03 13.73 -3.29
N GLU A 255 0.06 13.50 -4.60
CA GLU A 255 1.13 13.98 -5.50
C GLU A 255 2.53 13.51 -5.05
N GLY A 256 2.62 12.37 -4.38
CA GLY A 256 3.87 11.84 -3.79
C GLY A 256 4.44 12.67 -2.64
N LYS A 257 3.70 13.67 -2.13
CA LYS A 257 4.15 14.56 -1.06
C LYS A 257 4.01 13.90 0.31
N ARG A 258 4.91 14.25 1.22
CA ARG A 258 4.76 13.94 2.64
C ARG A 258 3.84 14.98 3.27
N LEU A 259 2.62 14.58 3.57
CA LEU A 259 1.56 15.43 4.14
C LEU A 259 1.24 14.97 5.57
N SER A 260 0.79 15.92 6.38
CA SER A 260 0.13 15.62 7.67
C SER A 260 -1.19 14.89 7.43
N ASP A 261 -1.72 14.22 8.45
CA ASP A 261 -2.99 13.50 8.34
C ASP A 261 -4.17 14.43 7.99
N ALA A 262 -4.15 15.66 8.50
CA ALA A 262 -5.15 16.67 8.16
C ALA A 262 -5.08 17.08 6.67
N GLU A 263 -3.88 17.28 6.14
CA GLU A 263 -3.67 17.59 4.71
C GLU A 263 -4.07 16.40 3.82
N LYS A 264 -3.72 15.17 4.20
CA LYS A 264 -4.17 13.96 3.50
C LYS A 264 -5.69 13.84 3.46
N LYS A 265 -6.35 14.13 4.60
CA LYS A 265 -7.81 14.16 4.68
C LYS A 265 -8.39 15.18 3.71
N ALA A 266 -7.88 16.40 3.72
CA ALA A 266 -8.30 17.44 2.79
C ALA A 266 -8.12 17.00 1.32
N LYS A 267 -6.97 16.43 0.98
CA LYS A 267 -6.69 15.90 -0.37
C LYS A 267 -7.63 14.79 -0.79
N ARG A 268 -7.96 13.84 0.09
CA ARG A 268 -8.96 12.79 -0.20
C ARG A 268 -10.33 13.37 -0.50
N HIS A 269 -10.78 14.39 0.26
CA HIS A 269 -12.06 15.05 0.01
C HIS A 269 -12.04 15.85 -1.29
N GLU A 270 -10.95 16.56 -1.58
CA GLU A 270 -10.77 17.32 -2.82
C GLU A 270 -10.81 16.43 -4.07
N ALA A 271 -10.27 15.21 -3.97
CA ALA A 271 -10.20 14.26 -5.07
C ALA A 271 -11.54 13.57 -5.39
N LEU A 272 -12.57 13.75 -4.57
CA LEU A 272 -13.89 13.20 -4.85
C LEU A 272 -14.59 14.01 -5.96
N GLU A 273 -15.01 13.30 -6.99
CA GLU A 273 -15.87 13.91 -8.03
C GLU A 273 -17.31 13.98 -7.55
N ILE A 274 -17.92 15.15 -7.67
CA ILE A 274 -19.31 15.41 -7.30
C ILE A 274 -20.10 15.85 -8.54
N TYR A 275 -21.41 15.53 -8.58
CA TYR A 275 -22.34 15.93 -9.65
C TYR A 275 -22.91 17.34 -9.37
#